data_8d45d57bc1a53e6f84299440809822c5
#
_entry.id   8d45d57bc1a53e6f84299440809822c5
#
_cell.length_a   1.000
_cell.length_b   1.000
_cell.length_c   1.000
_cell.angle_alpha   90.00
_cell.angle_beta   90.00
_cell.angle_gamma   90.00
#
_symmetry.space_group_name_H-M   'P 1'
#
loop_
_entity.id
_entity.type
_entity.pdbx_description
1 polymer ?
#
loop_
_entity_poly.entity_id
_entity_poly.type
_entity_poly.pdbx_seq_one_letter_code
_entity_poly.pdbx_strand_id
1 'polypeptide(L)'
;MAGWTKTKTYASHHFDSEAWDVVKSRDDDIVIATAYKSGTTWMQQIMSQLLFNGEPPAALGDLSPWVDLRVPPREVKEGMIEGIPGRRFLKTHLPTDALEYDTTKKYVYVARDGRDAFMSLMNHYKFGNEMWYGALNESPGLVGDKLPSWEDACDGEDGDD
;
A
#
# COMPACT_ATOMS: atom_id res chain seq x y z
N MET A 1 -25.30 6.50 7.86
CA MET A 1 -24.38 7.57 7.39
C MET A 1 -24.17 7.37 5.90
N ALA A 2 -24.24 8.44 5.10
CA ALA A 2 -23.92 8.33 3.68
C ALA A 2 -22.40 8.02 3.59
N GLY A 3 -22.04 6.92 2.96
CA GLY A 3 -20.66 6.59 2.64
C GLY A 3 -20.14 7.50 1.51
N TRP A 4 -18.82 7.51 1.32
CA TRP A 4 -18.24 8.10 0.11
C TRP A 4 -18.17 7.07 -1.01
N THR A 5 -18.19 7.53 -2.23
CA THR A 5 -18.00 6.69 -3.42
C THR A 5 -16.65 7.01 -4.07
N LYS A 6 -16.07 6.02 -4.70
CA LYS A 6 -14.87 6.19 -5.53
C LYS A 6 -15.18 7.17 -6.67
N THR A 7 -14.40 8.24 -6.76
CA THR A 7 -14.56 9.30 -7.78
C THR A 7 -13.34 9.46 -8.65
N LYS A 8 -12.19 8.87 -8.27
CA LYS A 8 -10.93 8.97 -8.99
C LYS A 8 -10.21 7.64 -9.11
N THR A 9 -9.43 7.51 -10.16
CA THR A 9 -8.48 6.42 -10.39
C THR A 9 -7.07 6.96 -10.31
N TYR A 10 -6.21 6.24 -9.60
CA TYR A 10 -4.79 6.57 -9.46
C TYR A 10 -3.95 5.43 -10.03
N ALA A 11 -3.02 5.79 -10.89
CA ALA A 11 -2.01 4.90 -11.44
C ALA A 11 -0.66 5.60 -11.44
N SER A 12 0.38 4.94 -10.97
CA SER A 12 1.76 5.45 -10.90
C SER A 12 2.75 4.30 -10.83
N HIS A 13 4.03 4.60 -10.59
CA HIS A 13 5.03 3.56 -10.30
C HIS A 13 4.57 2.57 -9.22
N HIS A 14 3.93 3.06 -8.18
CA HIS A 14 3.53 2.29 -7.02
C HIS A 14 2.07 1.88 -7.07
N PHE A 15 1.20 2.82 -7.45
CA PHE A 15 -0.24 2.66 -7.34
C PHE A 15 -0.89 2.05 -8.55
N ASP A 16 -1.81 1.14 -8.26
CA ASP A 16 -2.89 0.72 -9.11
C ASP A 16 -4.18 0.70 -8.27
N SER A 17 -4.93 1.80 -8.29
CA SER A 17 -6.15 1.90 -7.48
C SER A 17 -7.25 0.93 -7.91
N GLU A 18 -7.23 0.46 -9.15
CA GLU A 18 -8.18 -0.53 -9.66
C GLU A 18 -7.90 -1.94 -9.13
N ALA A 19 -6.75 -2.15 -8.45
CA ALA A 19 -6.50 -3.39 -7.73
C ALA A 19 -7.52 -3.65 -6.61
N TRP A 20 -8.21 -2.63 -6.12
CA TRP A 20 -9.31 -2.80 -5.18
C TRP A 20 -10.58 -3.38 -5.83
N ASP A 21 -10.75 -3.24 -7.14
CA ASP A 21 -11.95 -3.69 -7.85
C ASP A 21 -12.01 -5.24 -7.98
N VAL A 22 -10.84 -5.93 -7.83
CA VAL A 22 -10.78 -7.40 -7.81
C VAL A 22 -10.89 -7.99 -6.40
N VAL A 23 -10.88 -7.18 -5.36
CA VAL A 23 -11.01 -7.64 -3.97
C VAL A 23 -12.46 -7.89 -3.64
N LYS A 24 -12.84 -9.15 -3.50
CA LYS A 24 -14.17 -9.51 -3.01
C LYS A 24 -14.30 -9.12 -1.54
N SER A 25 -15.26 -8.26 -1.26
CA SER A 25 -15.56 -7.80 0.10
C SER A 25 -15.97 -8.96 0.99
N ARG A 26 -15.45 -9.00 2.21
CA ARG A 26 -15.94 -9.86 3.29
C ARG A 26 -16.42 -9.00 4.44
N ASP A 27 -17.49 -9.44 5.09
CA ASP A 27 -17.97 -8.80 6.30
C ASP A 27 -16.84 -8.77 7.34
N ASP A 28 -16.74 -7.67 8.05
CA ASP A 28 -15.70 -7.44 9.05
C ASP A 28 -14.24 -7.34 8.53
N ASP A 29 -14.01 -7.23 7.23
CA ASP A 29 -12.70 -6.85 6.71
C ASP A 29 -12.22 -5.56 7.38
N ILE A 30 -10.92 -5.48 7.68
CA ILE A 30 -10.31 -4.28 8.23
C ILE A 30 -9.45 -3.64 7.14
N VAL A 31 -9.67 -2.36 6.87
CA VAL A 31 -8.87 -1.57 5.93
C VAL A 31 -7.97 -0.62 6.72
N ILE A 32 -6.66 -0.83 6.64
CA ILE A 32 -5.65 0.05 7.24
C ILE A 32 -5.27 1.08 6.18
N ALA A 33 -5.81 2.29 6.31
CA ALA A 33 -5.62 3.40 5.39
C ALA A 33 -4.64 4.42 5.97
N THR A 34 -3.54 4.67 5.28
CA THR A 34 -2.49 5.58 5.75
C THR A 34 -1.85 6.30 4.58
N ALA A 35 -1.36 7.52 4.78
CA ALA A 35 -0.35 8.08 3.89
C ALA A 35 0.97 7.31 4.03
N TYR A 36 1.89 7.46 3.05
CA TYR A 36 3.22 6.88 3.15
C TYR A 36 3.93 7.28 4.45
N LYS A 37 4.65 6.33 5.04
CA LYS A 37 5.50 6.54 6.23
C LYS A 37 4.77 7.07 7.46
N SER A 38 3.45 6.91 7.54
CA SER A 38 2.63 7.36 8.67
C SER A 38 2.43 6.30 9.77
N GLY A 39 3.12 5.16 9.71
CA GLY A 39 3.03 4.12 10.74
C GLY A 39 2.23 2.89 10.33
N THR A 40 2.07 2.64 9.03
CA THR A 40 1.30 1.51 8.49
C THR A 40 1.76 0.17 9.04
N THR A 41 3.07 -0.10 8.98
CA THR A 41 3.67 -1.36 9.48
C THR A 41 3.41 -1.56 10.98
N TRP A 42 3.44 -0.48 11.75
CA TRP A 42 3.10 -0.51 13.18
C TRP A 42 1.64 -0.92 13.39
N MET A 43 0.73 -0.30 12.65
CA MET A 43 -0.69 -0.61 12.74
C MET A 43 -0.98 -2.04 12.27
N GLN A 44 -0.36 -2.48 11.17
CA GLN A 44 -0.46 -3.86 10.71
C GLN A 44 0.02 -4.84 11.79
N GLN A 45 1.14 -4.54 12.48
CA GLN A 45 1.65 -5.38 13.56
C GLN A 45 0.71 -5.42 14.76
N ILE A 46 0.16 -4.27 15.18
CA ILE A 46 -0.85 -4.20 16.24
C ILE A 46 -2.07 -5.06 15.89
N MET A 47 -2.60 -4.90 14.67
CA MET A 47 -3.75 -5.69 14.22
C MET A 47 -3.44 -7.18 14.17
N SER A 48 -2.26 -7.55 13.71
CA SER A 48 -1.80 -8.94 13.71
C SER A 48 -1.79 -9.54 15.12
N GLN A 49 -1.20 -8.83 16.08
CA GLN A 49 -1.18 -9.29 17.48
C GLN A 49 -2.58 -9.44 18.07
N LEU A 50 -3.48 -8.47 17.79
CA LEU A 50 -4.85 -8.51 18.29
C LEU A 50 -5.69 -9.63 17.68
N LEU A 51 -5.56 -9.87 16.37
CA LEU A 51 -6.37 -10.87 15.67
C LEU A 51 -5.90 -12.30 15.96
N PHE A 52 -4.62 -12.48 16.21
CA PHE A 52 -4.01 -13.80 16.44
C PHE A 52 -3.54 -14.04 17.88
N ASN A 53 -3.98 -13.21 18.83
CA ASN A 53 -3.64 -13.34 20.25
C ASN A 53 -2.13 -13.46 20.53
N GLY A 54 -1.32 -12.71 19.77
CA GLY A 54 0.14 -12.72 19.94
C GLY A 54 0.88 -13.80 19.13
N GLU A 55 0.18 -14.69 18.44
CA GLU A 55 0.76 -15.82 17.70
C GLU A 55 0.34 -15.78 16.21
N PRO A 56 0.85 -14.82 15.41
CA PRO A 56 0.51 -14.72 14.00
C PRO A 56 1.01 -15.96 13.21
N PRO A 57 0.15 -16.55 12.34
CA PRO A 57 0.48 -17.81 11.66
C PRO A 57 1.42 -17.64 10.47
N ALA A 58 1.70 -16.41 10.03
CA ALA A 58 2.53 -16.12 8.86
C ALA A 58 3.21 -14.75 8.97
N ALA A 59 4.05 -14.42 8.00
CA ALA A 59 4.67 -13.12 7.92
C ALA A 59 3.64 -11.99 7.68
N LEU A 60 3.93 -10.80 8.18
CA LEU A 60 3.01 -9.66 8.15
C LEU A 60 2.55 -9.30 6.72
N GLY A 61 3.43 -9.39 5.74
CA GLY A 61 3.10 -9.12 4.34
C GLY A 61 2.07 -10.09 3.74
N ASP A 62 2.09 -11.34 4.19
CA ASP A 62 1.14 -12.38 3.75
C ASP A 62 -0.22 -12.21 4.44
N LEU A 63 -0.22 -11.75 5.70
CA LEU A 63 -1.44 -11.53 6.48
C LEU A 63 -2.15 -10.23 6.14
N SER A 64 -1.39 -9.22 5.70
CA SER A 64 -1.89 -7.86 5.44
C SER A 64 -1.27 -7.29 4.16
N PRO A 65 -1.66 -7.80 2.99
CA PRO A 65 -1.11 -7.37 1.73
C PRO A 65 -1.46 -5.91 1.41
N TRP A 66 -0.55 -5.24 0.70
CA TRP A 66 -0.80 -3.91 0.16
C TRP A 66 -1.60 -4.04 -1.14
N VAL A 67 -2.89 -3.75 -1.08
CA VAL A 67 -3.82 -3.99 -2.19
C VAL A 67 -3.52 -3.13 -3.40
N ASP A 68 -3.35 -1.84 -3.20
CA ASP A 68 -3.11 -0.85 -4.26
C ASP A 68 -1.65 -0.74 -4.74
N LEU A 69 -0.73 -1.55 -4.22
CA LEU A 69 0.60 -1.65 -4.81
C LEU A 69 0.46 -2.28 -6.21
N ARG A 70 1.05 -1.66 -7.22
CA ARG A 70 0.95 -2.14 -8.61
C ARG A 70 1.49 -3.57 -8.81
N VAL A 71 2.49 -3.96 -8.02
CA VAL A 71 3.11 -5.28 -8.09
C VAL A 71 2.80 -6.12 -6.84
N PRO A 72 2.52 -7.41 -6.95
CA PRO A 72 2.34 -8.18 -8.18
C PRO A 72 1.07 -7.77 -8.96
N PRO A 73 0.86 -8.27 -10.20
CA PRO A 73 -0.34 -7.99 -10.98
C PRO A 73 -1.64 -8.35 -10.28
N ARG A 74 -2.75 -7.74 -10.69
CA ARG A 74 -4.07 -7.87 -10.04
C ARG A 74 -4.53 -9.31 -9.87
N GLU A 75 -4.34 -10.14 -10.90
CA GLU A 75 -4.78 -11.53 -10.91
C GLU A 75 -4.05 -12.38 -9.86
N VAL A 76 -2.76 -12.14 -9.69
CA VAL A 76 -1.95 -12.79 -8.64
C VAL A 76 -2.40 -12.32 -7.27
N LYS A 77 -2.64 -11.02 -7.14
CA LYS A 77 -3.06 -10.38 -5.90
C LYS A 77 -4.45 -10.84 -5.45
N GLU A 78 -5.39 -10.99 -6.39
CA GLU A 78 -6.71 -11.56 -6.09
C GLU A 78 -6.56 -12.92 -5.39
N GLY A 79 -5.77 -13.84 -5.98
CA GLY A 79 -5.53 -15.16 -5.39
C GLY A 79 -4.88 -15.09 -4.00
N MET A 80 -3.91 -14.20 -3.82
CA MET A 80 -3.26 -14.01 -2.52
C MET A 80 -4.25 -13.53 -1.46
N ILE A 81 -5.06 -12.51 -1.77
CA ILE A 81 -6.01 -11.90 -0.84
C ILE A 81 -7.15 -12.87 -0.51
N GLU A 82 -7.69 -13.57 -1.52
CA GLU A 82 -8.76 -14.56 -1.32
C GLU A 82 -8.29 -15.77 -0.51
N GLY A 83 -7.01 -16.12 -0.60
CA GLY A 83 -6.39 -17.19 0.17
C GLY A 83 -6.21 -16.89 1.67
N ILE A 84 -6.33 -15.64 2.11
CA ILE A 84 -6.18 -15.28 3.54
C ILE A 84 -7.34 -15.88 4.35
N PRO A 85 -7.06 -16.76 5.33
CA PRO A 85 -8.10 -17.37 6.13
C PRO A 85 -8.68 -16.40 7.16
N GLY A 86 -9.96 -16.56 7.47
CA GLY A 86 -10.63 -15.80 8.53
C GLY A 86 -10.76 -14.31 8.24
N ARG A 87 -10.68 -13.51 9.29
CA ARG A 87 -10.81 -12.05 9.20
C ARG A 87 -9.55 -11.42 8.63
N ARG A 88 -9.70 -10.63 7.57
CA ARG A 88 -8.60 -9.98 6.86
C ARG A 88 -8.37 -8.56 7.38
N PHE A 89 -7.12 -8.11 7.31
CA PHE A 89 -6.75 -6.71 7.49
C PHE A 89 -5.84 -6.29 6.32
N LEU A 90 -6.37 -5.43 5.47
CA LEU A 90 -5.79 -5.07 4.18
C LEU A 90 -5.19 -3.66 4.25
N LYS A 91 -4.03 -3.49 3.61
CA LYS A 91 -3.31 -2.21 3.61
C LYS A 91 -3.61 -1.41 2.35
N THR A 92 -3.83 -0.09 2.53
CA THR A 92 -3.92 0.87 1.43
C THR A 92 -3.17 2.16 1.74
N HIS A 93 -2.65 2.78 0.70
CA HIS A 93 -2.11 4.14 0.72
C HIS A 93 -2.93 5.10 -0.16
N LEU A 94 -4.05 4.65 -0.70
CA LEU A 94 -4.92 5.47 -1.52
C LEU A 94 -5.64 6.54 -0.70
N PRO A 95 -5.88 7.70 -1.28
CA PRO A 95 -6.79 8.69 -0.72
C PRO A 95 -8.25 8.18 -0.79
N THR A 96 -9.11 8.76 0.02
CA THR A 96 -10.51 8.32 0.16
C THR A 96 -11.32 8.42 -1.13
N ASP A 97 -10.96 9.32 -2.05
CA ASP A 97 -11.63 9.48 -3.34
C ASP A 97 -11.31 8.37 -4.36
N ALA A 98 -10.36 7.48 -4.01
CA ALA A 98 -10.03 6.28 -4.79
C ALA A 98 -10.54 4.97 -4.19
N LEU A 99 -11.23 5.02 -3.06
CA LEU A 99 -11.77 3.85 -2.38
C LEU A 99 -13.31 3.88 -2.37
N GLU A 100 -13.93 2.72 -2.53
CA GLU A 100 -15.35 2.54 -2.26
C GLU A 100 -15.57 2.31 -0.76
N TYR A 101 -16.45 3.12 -0.16
CA TYR A 101 -16.81 2.93 1.24
C TYR A 101 -17.83 1.82 1.39
N ASP A 102 -17.48 0.83 2.18
CA ASP A 102 -18.32 -0.31 2.49
C ASP A 102 -18.62 -0.33 3.99
N THR A 103 -19.90 -0.23 4.35
CA THR A 103 -20.35 -0.18 5.75
C THR A 103 -20.12 -1.48 6.52
N THR A 104 -19.88 -2.58 5.85
CA THR A 104 -19.57 -3.87 6.47
C THR A 104 -18.13 -3.97 6.94
N LYS A 105 -17.25 -3.14 6.41
CA LYS A 105 -15.82 -3.08 6.74
C LYS A 105 -15.52 -2.17 7.93
N LYS A 106 -14.38 -2.40 8.55
CA LYS A 106 -13.80 -1.51 9.56
C LYS A 106 -12.65 -0.73 8.94
N TYR A 107 -12.60 0.57 9.16
CA TYR A 107 -11.53 1.43 8.65
C TYR A 107 -10.66 1.94 9.81
N VAL A 108 -9.37 1.73 9.70
CA VAL A 108 -8.36 2.27 10.62
C VAL A 108 -7.52 3.27 9.85
N TYR A 109 -7.69 4.53 10.16
CA TYR A 109 -6.91 5.62 9.55
C TYR A 109 -5.77 6.04 10.47
N VAL A 110 -4.55 6.08 9.92
CA VAL A 110 -3.36 6.52 10.65
C VAL A 110 -2.74 7.72 9.94
N ALA A 111 -2.57 8.80 10.68
CA ALA A 111 -1.93 10.02 10.22
C ALA A 111 -0.67 10.33 11.04
N ARG A 112 0.23 11.09 10.43
CA ARG A 112 1.49 11.56 11.03
C ARG A 112 1.77 12.99 10.59
N ASP A 113 2.58 13.72 11.34
CA ASP A 113 3.10 15.02 10.89
C ASP A 113 3.79 14.88 9.53
N GLY A 114 3.44 15.76 8.57
CA GLY A 114 3.89 15.65 7.19
C GLY A 114 5.40 15.80 7.04
N ARG A 115 6.05 16.59 7.88
CA ARG A 115 7.52 16.78 7.87
C ARG A 115 8.22 15.51 8.30
N ASP A 116 7.72 14.85 9.35
CA ASP A 116 8.26 13.59 9.82
C ASP A 116 8.05 12.47 8.80
N ALA A 117 6.87 12.45 8.14
CA ALA A 117 6.57 11.49 7.09
C ALA A 117 7.50 11.69 5.89
N PHE A 118 7.76 12.94 5.48
CA PHE A 118 8.68 13.29 4.40
C PHE A 118 10.12 12.82 4.71
N MET A 119 10.65 13.15 5.89
CA MET A 119 11.99 12.70 6.29
C MET A 119 12.12 11.17 6.30
N SER A 120 11.07 10.50 6.75
CA SER A 120 11.02 9.04 6.73
C SER A 120 10.93 8.48 5.31
N LEU A 121 10.27 9.19 4.39
CA LEU A 121 10.17 8.81 2.98
C LEU A 121 11.52 8.97 2.27
N MET A 122 12.20 10.08 2.47
CA MET A 122 13.56 10.28 1.94
C MET A 122 14.51 9.15 2.38
N ASN A 123 14.52 8.83 3.67
CA ASN A 123 15.33 7.70 4.16
C ASN A 123 14.92 6.37 3.51
N HIS A 124 13.64 6.19 3.23
CA HIS A 124 13.14 4.98 2.57
C HIS A 124 13.68 4.84 1.14
N TYR A 125 13.72 5.91 0.38
CA TYR A 125 14.32 5.92 -0.96
C TYR A 125 15.84 5.75 -0.90
N LYS A 126 16.51 6.49 -0.02
CA LYS A 126 17.97 6.40 0.15
C LYS A 126 18.46 5.00 0.49
N PHE A 127 17.68 4.22 1.22
CA PHE A 127 18.00 2.84 1.59
C PHE A 127 17.19 1.80 0.82
N GLY A 128 16.56 2.19 -0.28
CA GLY A 128 15.93 1.27 -1.23
C GLY A 128 16.98 0.34 -1.84
N ASN A 129 16.59 -0.90 -2.07
CA ASN A 129 17.50 -1.87 -2.69
C ASN A 129 17.13 -2.14 -4.16
N GLU A 130 18.08 -2.74 -4.90
CA GLU A 130 17.90 -3.08 -6.32
C GLU A 130 16.66 -3.96 -6.57
N MET A 131 16.34 -4.86 -5.65
CA MET A 131 15.18 -5.73 -5.79
C MET A 131 13.87 -4.92 -5.76
N TRP A 132 13.78 -3.89 -4.92
CA TRP A 132 12.62 -2.99 -4.85
C TRP A 132 12.48 -2.16 -6.12
N TYR A 133 13.56 -1.51 -6.55
CA TYR A 133 13.56 -0.73 -7.79
C TYR A 133 13.29 -1.61 -9.01
N GLY A 134 13.90 -2.79 -9.10
CA GLY A 134 13.66 -3.75 -10.17
C GLY A 134 12.19 -4.20 -10.22
N ALA A 135 11.59 -4.53 -9.08
CA ALA A 135 10.19 -4.92 -9.02
C ALA A 135 9.26 -3.83 -9.53
N LEU A 136 9.52 -2.57 -9.22
CA LEU A 136 8.71 -1.45 -9.69
C LEU A 136 8.97 -1.08 -11.15
N ASN A 137 10.22 -1.08 -11.58
CA ASN A 137 10.62 -0.58 -12.89
C ASN A 137 10.48 -1.60 -14.02
N GLU A 138 10.60 -2.89 -13.73
CA GLU A 138 10.61 -3.94 -14.75
C GLU A 138 9.27 -4.72 -14.83
N SER A 139 8.38 -4.53 -13.85
CA SER A 139 7.07 -5.20 -13.89
C SER A 139 6.11 -4.53 -14.88
N PRO A 140 5.27 -5.31 -15.56
CA PRO A 140 4.25 -4.79 -16.48
C PRO A 140 3.33 -3.75 -15.83
N GLY A 141 2.81 -2.83 -16.66
CA GLY A 141 1.86 -1.79 -16.19
C GLY A 141 2.52 -0.58 -15.54
N LEU A 142 3.82 -0.36 -15.77
CA LEU A 142 4.49 0.88 -15.35
C LEU A 142 3.80 2.09 -16.01
N VAL A 143 3.50 3.09 -15.20
CA VAL A 143 2.93 4.38 -15.62
C VAL A 143 3.94 5.47 -15.29
N GLY A 144 4.30 6.25 -16.31
CA GLY A 144 5.35 7.27 -16.21
C GLY A 144 6.77 6.70 -16.39
N ASP A 145 7.75 7.48 -16.04
CA ASP A 145 9.16 7.09 -16.16
C ASP A 145 9.56 6.08 -15.09
N LYS A 146 10.66 5.38 -15.30
CA LYS A 146 11.26 4.51 -14.29
C LYS A 146 11.61 5.31 -13.03
N LEU A 147 11.42 4.71 -11.87
CA LEU A 147 11.85 5.30 -10.62
C LEU A 147 13.39 5.30 -10.58
N PRO A 148 14.06 6.47 -10.49
CA PRO A 148 15.49 6.53 -10.40
C PRO A 148 16.00 5.97 -9.08
N SER A 149 17.23 5.48 -9.03
CA SER A 149 17.91 5.22 -7.77
C SER A 149 18.07 6.51 -6.97
N TRP A 150 18.42 6.40 -5.70
CA TRP A 150 18.67 7.61 -4.88
C TRP A 150 19.87 8.40 -5.43
N GLU A 151 20.92 7.69 -5.85
CA GLU A 151 22.12 8.28 -6.46
C GLU A 151 21.77 9.02 -7.75
N ASP A 152 21.07 8.36 -8.68
CA ASP A 152 20.65 8.99 -9.94
C ASP A 152 19.75 10.22 -9.74
N ALA A 153 18.88 10.18 -8.74
CA ALA A 153 18.01 11.31 -8.43
C ALA A 153 18.78 12.49 -7.83
N CYS A 154 19.86 12.25 -7.09
CA CYS A 154 20.73 13.30 -6.55
C CYS A 154 21.68 13.88 -7.61
N ASP A 155 22.21 13.03 -8.50
CA ASP A 155 23.17 13.46 -9.54
C ASP A 155 22.49 14.27 -10.67
N GLY A 156 21.18 14.16 -10.83
CA GLY A 156 20.42 14.92 -11.82
C GLY A 156 20.20 16.40 -11.51
N GLU A 157 20.59 16.88 -10.31
CA GLU A 157 20.48 18.29 -9.93
C GLU A 157 21.67 19.16 -10.39
N ASP A 158 22.76 18.55 -10.88
CA ASP A 158 23.94 19.28 -11.39
C ASP A 158 23.88 19.55 -12.91
N GLY A 159 22.71 19.43 -13.53
CA GLY A 159 22.49 19.73 -14.94
C GLY A 159 22.42 21.23 -15.20
N ASP A 160 23.55 21.74 -15.63
CA ASP A 160 23.86 22.99 -16.34
C ASP A 160 22.74 24.04 -16.48
N ASP A 161 22.90 25.16 -15.82
CA ASP A 161 22.38 26.48 -16.20
C ASP A 161 23.22 27.08 -17.36
#